data_82a376e218577311c536c0f0e2256840
#
_entry.id   82a376e218577311c536c0f0e2256840
#
_cell.length_a   1.000
_cell.length_b   1.000
_cell.length_c   1.000
_cell.angle_alpha   90.00
_cell.angle_beta   90.00
_cell.angle_gamma   90.00
#
_symmetry.space_group_name_H-M   'P 1'
#
loop_
_entity.id
_entity.type
_entity.pdbx_description
1 polymer ?
#
loop_
_entity_poly.entity_id
_entity_poly.type
_entity_poly.pdbx_seq_one_letter_code
_entity_poly.pdbx_strand_id
1 'polypeptide(L)'
;MTQTPSPTPTVGPTATASPTASPSATPRSKSAEDDPDCSKLKCVALTFDDGPVSGTADLLDDLKEKDAHATFFVLGSLAKSRPKLLRRMVKEGHVVGNHSYSHALLTRLGKSAVRREVTRTSDVIKKATGSKPRLLRPPYGATNSVVRSVAKDEGLTQILWNVDPLDWKDRNSKLVAKRIVSAARPGSIILAHDSRPTTRDACKRIIDGLRKKGFTLVTVPQLLGSKRLKAGVVYSQR
;
A
#
# COMPACT_ATOMS: atom_id res chain seq x y z
N MET A 1 53.22 -68.31 -37.32
CA MET A 1 51.91 -68.65 -36.77
C MET A 1 51.62 -67.66 -35.66
N THR A 2 50.89 -66.66 -35.99
CA THR A 2 50.58 -65.49 -35.13
C THR A 2 49.24 -65.64 -34.52
N GLN A 3 49.12 -65.73 -33.22
CA GLN A 3 47.85 -65.74 -32.50
C GLN A 3 47.39 -64.32 -32.20
N THR A 4 46.20 -64.04 -32.59
CA THR A 4 45.49 -62.76 -32.31
C THR A 4 44.87 -62.81 -30.92
N PRO A 5 45.01 -61.81 -30.06
CA PRO A 5 44.28 -61.77 -28.78
C PRO A 5 42.85 -61.25 -28.93
N SER A 6 41.90 -61.91 -28.22
CA SER A 6 40.52 -61.54 -28.06
C SER A 6 40.30 -60.21 -27.33
N PRO A 7 39.28 -59.45 -27.62
CA PRO A 7 38.98 -58.18 -26.94
C PRO A 7 38.29 -58.38 -25.60
N THR A 8 38.74 -57.60 -24.63
CA THR A 8 38.15 -57.47 -23.28
C THR A 8 36.86 -56.64 -23.31
N PRO A 9 35.82 -57.00 -22.56
CA PRO A 9 34.54 -56.23 -22.52
C PRO A 9 34.72 -54.89 -21.76
N THR A 10 34.37 -53.82 -22.44
CA THR A 10 34.32 -52.45 -21.88
C THR A 10 33.11 -52.30 -21.01
N VAL A 11 33.30 -51.99 -19.72
CA VAL A 11 32.24 -51.64 -18.77
C VAL A 11 31.84 -50.19 -19.05
N GLY A 12 30.57 -49.95 -19.44
CA GLY A 12 30.02 -48.62 -19.67
C GLY A 12 29.80 -47.86 -18.36
N PRO A 13 29.82 -46.51 -18.37
CA PRO A 13 29.67 -45.72 -17.16
C PRO A 13 28.21 -45.74 -16.65
N THR A 14 28.08 -45.99 -15.37
CA THR A 14 26.87 -45.94 -14.60
C THR A 14 26.32 -44.50 -14.62
N ALA A 15 25.08 -44.29 -15.12
CA ALA A 15 24.37 -43.03 -15.10
C ALA A 15 24.01 -42.66 -13.67
N THR A 16 24.64 -41.62 -13.16
CA THR A 16 24.28 -40.99 -11.90
C THR A 16 22.99 -40.20 -12.08
N ALA A 17 21.92 -40.61 -11.41
CA ALA A 17 20.64 -39.89 -11.39
C ALA A 17 20.81 -38.54 -10.72
N SER A 18 20.53 -37.46 -11.47
CA SER A 18 20.41 -36.10 -10.91
C SER A 18 19.19 -36.00 -9.98
N PRO A 19 19.29 -35.29 -8.87
CA PRO A 19 18.14 -35.08 -7.97
C PRO A 19 17.09 -34.20 -8.68
N THR A 20 15.88 -34.71 -8.74
CA THR A 20 14.69 -34.02 -9.23
C THR A 20 14.48 -32.74 -8.44
N ALA A 21 14.54 -31.59 -9.11
CA ALA A 21 14.24 -30.28 -8.52
C ALA A 21 12.79 -30.27 -8.03
N SER A 22 12.60 -30.01 -6.75
CA SER A 22 11.31 -29.78 -6.11
C SER A 22 10.60 -28.59 -6.79
N PRO A 23 9.29 -28.63 -7.06
CA PRO A 23 8.60 -27.52 -7.69
C PRO A 23 8.64 -26.29 -6.75
N SER A 24 9.19 -25.19 -7.28
CA SER A 24 9.21 -23.88 -6.67
C SER A 24 7.77 -23.48 -6.30
N ALA A 25 7.49 -23.32 -5.01
CA ALA A 25 6.20 -22.87 -4.52
C ALA A 25 5.92 -21.46 -5.03
N THR A 26 4.99 -21.35 -5.97
CA THR A 26 4.41 -20.08 -6.41
C THR A 26 3.80 -19.37 -5.20
N PRO A 27 4.07 -18.09 -4.93
CA PRO A 27 3.46 -17.39 -3.83
C PRO A 27 1.93 -17.43 -3.99
N ARG A 28 1.24 -18.08 -3.07
CA ARG A 28 -0.22 -18.12 -3.01
C ARG A 28 -0.71 -16.69 -2.83
N SER A 29 -1.46 -16.15 -3.78
CA SER A 29 -2.18 -14.91 -3.60
C SER A 29 -3.13 -15.11 -2.42
N LYS A 30 -3.03 -14.29 -1.37
CA LYS A 30 -3.96 -14.32 -0.23
C LYS A 30 -5.38 -14.18 -0.79
N SER A 31 -6.23 -15.16 -0.55
CA SER A 31 -7.65 -15.15 -0.92
C SER A 31 -8.40 -14.15 -0.01
N ALA A 32 -9.57 -13.68 -0.46
CA ALA A 32 -10.43 -12.80 0.34
C ALA A 32 -10.91 -13.44 1.67
N GLU A 33 -10.69 -14.74 1.83
CA GLU A 33 -10.98 -15.51 3.06
C GLU A 33 -9.94 -15.30 4.16
N ASP A 34 -8.74 -14.78 3.81
CA ASP A 34 -7.65 -14.49 4.75
C ASP A 34 -7.70 -13.03 5.29
N ASP A 35 -8.69 -12.21 4.89
CA ASP A 35 -8.81 -10.83 5.35
C ASP A 35 -9.25 -10.79 6.83
N PRO A 36 -8.61 -9.97 7.68
CA PRO A 36 -8.98 -9.82 9.08
C PRO A 36 -10.45 -9.43 9.26
N ASP A 37 -11.20 -10.20 10.08
CA ASP A 37 -12.59 -9.86 10.39
C ASP A 37 -12.66 -8.67 11.37
N CYS A 38 -12.69 -7.48 10.80
CA CYS A 38 -12.79 -6.25 11.57
C CYS A 38 -14.16 -6.02 12.24
N SER A 39 -15.12 -6.95 12.15
CA SER A 39 -16.30 -6.94 13.00
C SER A 39 -16.03 -7.49 14.40
N LYS A 40 -14.99 -8.33 14.50
CA LYS A 40 -14.57 -9.00 15.74
C LYS A 40 -13.25 -8.44 16.29
N LEU A 41 -12.41 -7.88 15.42
CA LEU A 41 -11.09 -7.35 15.75
C LEU A 41 -11.11 -5.83 15.89
N LYS A 42 -10.23 -5.29 16.75
CA LYS A 42 -10.01 -3.84 16.84
C LYS A 42 -9.11 -3.39 15.68
N CYS A 43 -9.67 -3.29 14.48
CA CYS A 43 -8.90 -2.87 13.31
C CYS A 43 -8.68 -1.35 13.25
N VAL A 44 -7.52 -0.95 12.72
CA VAL A 44 -7.20 0.43 12.32
C VAL A 44 -6.47 0.43 10.99
N ALA A 45 -6.67 1.45 10.15
CA ALA A 45 -5.93 1.65 8.92
C ALA A 45 -4.90 2.76 9.08
N LEU A 46 -3.61 2.41 9.01
CA LEU A 46 -2.52 3.38 8.92
C LEU A 46 -2.38 3.79 7.45
N THR A 47 -2.40 5.10 7.17
CA THR A 47 -2.34 5.62 5.81
C THR A 47 -1.27 6.69 5.68
N PHE A 48 -0.63 6.74 4.49
CA PHE A 48 0.45 7.68 4.20
C PHE A 48 0.14 8.47 2.93
N ASP A 49 0.26 9.79 3.01
CA ASP A 49 0.02 10.73 1.92
C ASP A 49 1.32 11.37 1.40
N ASP A 50 1.25 12.03 0.23
CA ASP A 50 2.27 12.86 -0.40
C ASP A 50 3.49 12.14 -0.99
N GLY A 51 3.57 10.83 -0.89
CA GLY A 51 4.65 10.04 -1.50
C GLY A 51 4.40 9.69 -2.98
N PRO A 52 5.29 8.83 -3.51
CA PRO A 52 6.49 8.31 -2.89
C PRO A 52 7.68 9.29 -2.96
N VAL A 53 8.44 9.39 -1.88
CA VAL A 53 9.73 10.10 -1.84
C VAL A 53 10.90 9.12 -1.72
N SER A 54 12.15 9.60 -1.68
CA SER A 54 13.32 8.71 -1.51
C SER A 54 13.23 7.86 -0.24
N GLY A 55 12.86 8.46 0.89
CA GLY A 55 12.74 7.75 2.16
C GLY A 55 11.50 6.85 2.30
N THR A 56 10.63 6.76 1.29
CA THR A 56 9.52 5.79 1.29
C THR A 56 10.04 4.35 1.26
N ALA A 57 11.25 4.12 0.72
CA ALA A 57 11.86 2.80 0.73
C ALA A 57 12.13 2.29 2.16
N ASP A 58 12.69 3.16 3.02
CA ASP A 58 13.00 2.83 4.41
C ASP A 58 11.70 2.58 5.22
N LEU A 59 10.65 3.38 4.94
CA LEU A 59 9.32 3.16 5.52
C LEU A 59 8.74 1.79 5.16
N LEU A 60 8.93 1.35 3.90
CA LEU A 60 8.49 0.02 3.46
C LEU A 60 9.32 -1.09 4.12
N ASP A 61 10.62 -0.88 4.38
CA ASP A 61 11.44 -1.80 5.16
C ASP A 61 10.92 -1.95 6.58
N ASP A 62 10.58 -0.84 7.25
CA ASP A 62 10.00 -0.83 8.58
C ASP A 62 8.65 -1.55 8.65
N LEU A 63 7.76 -1.30 7.68
CA LEU A 63 6.46 -1.97 7.59
C LEU A 63 6.62 -3.47 7.39
N LYS A 64 7.56 -3.88 6.52
CA LYS A 64 7.88 -5.29 6.27
C LYS A 64 8.47 -5.98 7.50
N GLU A 65 9.43 -5.35 8.17
CA GLU A 65 10.01 -5.88 9.42
C GLU A 65 8.93 -6.10 10.49
N LYS A 66 7.96 -5.21 10.52
CA LYS A 66 6.83 -5.28 11.47
C LYS A 66 5.65 -6.10 10.95
N ASP A 67 5.74 -6.77 9.80
CA ASP A 67 4.60 -7.48 9.18
C ASP A 67 3.31 -6.64 9.23
N ALA A 68 3.37 -5.38 8.82
CA ALA A 68 2.27 -4.42 8.87
C ALA A 68 1.92 -3.93 7.47
N HIS A 69 0.62 -3.91 7.15
CA HIS A 69 0.13 -3.38 5.89
C HIS A 69 -0.45 -1.97 6.07
N ALA A 70 -0.31 -1.14 5.04
CA ALA A 70 -0.77 0.24 5.03
C ALA A 70 -1.44 0.61 3.70
N THR A 71 -2.05 1.78 3.65
CA THR A 71 -2.56 2.37 2.40
C THR A 71 -1.80 3.65 2.10
N PHE A 72 -1.26 3.76 0.88
CA PHE A 72 -0.50 4.92 0.42
C PHE A 72 -1.32 5.71 -0.59
N PHE A 73 -1.57 6.98 -0.34
CA PHE A 73 -2.17 7.91 -1.29
C PHE A 73 -1.07 8.72 -1.95
N VAL A 74 -0.76 8.35 -3.21
CA VAL A 74 0.42 8.85 -3.90
C VAL A 74 0.11 10.04 -4.81
N LEU A 75 1.01 11.02 -4.84
CA LEU A 75 0.99 12.09 -5.83
C LEU A 75 1.45 11.57 -7.19
N GLY A 76 0.66 11.81 -8.23
CA GLY A 76 0.95 11.30 -9.57
C GLY A 76 2.30 11.79 -10.12
N SER A 77 2.68 13.03 -9.81
CA SER A 77 3.95 13.63 -10.21
C SER A 77 5.16 12.88 -9.64
N LEU A 78 5.10 12.49 -8.36
CA LEU A 78 6.17 11.75 -7.68
C LEU A 78 6.15 10.25 -8.05
N ALA A 79 4.97 9.67 -8.15
CA ALA A 79 4.76 8.28 -8.55
C ALA A 79 5.32 7.98 -9.95
N LYS A 80 5.17 8.93 -10.91
CA LYS A 80 5.69 8.81 -12.27
C LYS A 80 7.20 8.56 -12.31
N SER A 81 7.96 9.22 -11.43
CA SER A 81 9.43 9.08 -11.36
C SER A 81 9.90 7.90 -10.51
N ARG A 82 9.00 7.26 -9.73
CA ARG A 82 9.34 6.19 -8.80
C ARG A 82 8.47 4.92 -8.96
N PRO A 83 8.28 4.40 -10.18
CA PRO A 83 7.37 3.27 -10.41
C PRO A 83 7.81 1.98 -9.69
N LYS A 84 9.11 1.85 -9.37
CA LYS A 84 9.62 0.70 -8.61
C LYS A 84 9.06 0.67 -7.19
N LEU A 85 8.86 1.84 -6.54
CA LEU A 85 8.28 1.90 -5.19
C LEU A 85 6.79 1.51 -5.18
N LEU A 86 6.02 1.94 -6.19
CA LEU A 86 4.62 1.52 -6.31
C LEU A 86 4.49 0.00 -6.48
N ARG A 87 5.33 -0.59 -7.33
CA ARG A 87 5.36 -2.05 -7.48
C ARG A 87 5.71 -2.77 -6.18
N ARG A 88 6.68 -2.22 -5.44
CA ARG A 88 7.08 -2.73 -4.15
C ARG A 88 5.92 -2.67 -3.14
N MET A 89 5.24 -1.51 -3.04
CA MET A 89 4.06 -1.36 -2.18
C MET A 89 3.03 -2.47 -2.43
N VAL A 90 2.65 -2.68 -3.70
CA VAL A 90 1.65 -3.71 -4.04
C VAL A 90 2.16 -5.13 -3.78
N LYS A 91 3.43 -5.42 -4.12
CA LYS A 91 4.06 -6.73 -3.88
C LYS A 91 4.11 -7.08 -2.39
N GLU A 92 4.29 -6.08 -1.52
CA GLU A 92 4.35 -6.23 -0.06
C GLU A 92 2.98 -6.13 0.62
N GLY A 93 1.86 -6.18 -0.16
CA GLY A 93 0.49 -6.23 0.37
C GLY A 93 -0.10 -4.88 0.77
N HIS A 94 0.57 -3.77 0.46
CA HIS A 94 0.01 -2.44 0.67
C HIS A 94 -0.96 -2.06 -0.45
N VAL A 95 -1.87 -1.12 -0.16
CA VAL A 95 -2.79 -0.54 -1.13
C VAL A 95 -2.26 0.82 -1.60
N VAL A 96 -2.31 1.04 -2.92
CA VAL A 96 -1.96 2.33 -3.52
C VAL A 96 -3.24 3.04 -3.96
N GLY A 97 -3.51 4.21 -3.40
CA GLY A 97 -4.59 5.13 -3.73
C GLY A 97 -4.08 6.38 -4.44
N ASN A 98 -5.01 7.16 -4.97
CA ASN A 98 -4.78 8.39 -5.71
C ASN A 98 -4.82 9.60 -4.77
N HIS A 99 -3.82 10.49 -4.85
CA HIS A 99 -3.77 11.76 -4.09
C HIS A 99 -3.68 12.99 -4.99
N SER A 100 -4.33 12.96 -6.18
CA SER A 100 -4.18 13.92 -7.26
C SER A 100 -2.78 13.88 -7.91
N TYR A 101 -2.60 14.66 -8.99
CA TYR A 101 -1.32 14.67 -9.69
C TYR A 101 -0.31 15.64 -9.07
N SER A 102 -0.75 16.85 -8.74
CA SER A 102 0.09 17.96 -8.30
C SER A 102 -0.17 18.44 -6.87
N HIS A 103 -1.00 17.73 -6.09
CA HIS A 103 -1.49 18.16 -4.78
C HIS A 103 -2.32 19.44 -4.83
N ALA A 104 -3.04 19.68 -5.94
CA ALA A 104 -3.88 20.86 -6.09
C ALA A 104 -5.09 20.83 -5.15
N LEU A 105 -5.53 21.99 -4.66
CA LEU A 105 -6.80 22.11 -3.93
C LEU A 105 -7.97 21.91 -4.93
N LEU A 106 -8.43 20.66 -5.05
CA LEU A 106 -9.39 20.24 -6.07
C LEU A 106 -10.70 21.01 -6.04
N THR A 107 -11.12 21.48 -4.86
CA THR A 107 -12.37 22.24 -4.69
C THR A 107 -12.33 23.64 -5.33
N ARG A 108 -11.14 24.14 -5.68
CA ARG A 108 -10.96 25.41 -6.41
C ARG A 108 -10.87 25.22 -7.93
N LEU A 109 -10.91 23.98 -8.41
CA LEU A 109 -10.78 23.65 -9.83
C LEU A 109 -12.14 23.36 -10.49
N GLY A 110 -12.26 23.71 -11.77
CA GLY A 110 -13.38 23.25 -12.58
C GLY A 110 -13.34 21.75 -12.86
N LYS A 111 -14.49 21.13 -13.17
CA LYS A 111 -14.66 19.68 -13.34
C LYS A 111 -13.62 19.03 -14.24
N SER A 112 -13.28 19.65 -15.38
CA SER A 112 -12.29 19.13 -16.34
C SER A 112 -10.88 19.11 -15.75
N ALA A 113 -10.51 20.11 -14.94
CA ALA A 113 -9.20 20.16 -14.28
C ALA A 113 -9.12 19.13 -13.15
N VAL A 114 -10.18 18.98 -12.32
CA VAL A 114 -10.26 17.90 -11.33
C VAL A 114 -10.10 16.54 -11.99
N ARG A 115 -10.82 16.30 -13.10
CA ARG A 115 -10.71 15.04 -13.84
C ARG A 115 -9.25 14.79 -14.30
N ARG A 116 -8.58 15.80 -14.88
CA ARG A 116 -7.17 15.65 -15.30
C ARG A 116 -6.24 15.30 -14.15
N GLU A 117 -6.38 15.95 -12.98
CA GLU A 117 -5.60 15.64 -11.77
C GLU A 117 -5.77 14.17 -11.35
N VAL A 118 -7.01 13.70 -11.36
CA VAL A 118 -7.36 12.34 -10.92
C VAL A 118 -6.96 11.30 -11.96
N THR A 119 -7.31 11.47 -13.25
CA THR A 119 -7.04 10.47 -14.29
C THR A 119 -5.55 10.29 -14.53
N ARG A 120 -4.78 11.39 -14.64
CA ARG A 120 -3.32 11.32 -14.82
C ARG A 120 -2.64 10.49 -13.72
N THR A 121 -3.09 10.64 -12.47
CA THR A 121 -2.54 9.88 -11.35
C THR A 121 -2.96 8.42 -11.41
N SER A 122 -4.24 8.15 -11.72
CA SER A 122 -4.74 6.78 -11.89
C SER A 122 -4.01 6.03 -13.01
N ASP A 123 -3.68 6.71 -14.11
CA ASP A 123 -2.93 6.12 -15.23
C ASP A 123 -1.47 5.83 -14.84
N VAL A 124 -0.82 6.73 -14.09
CA VAL A 124 0.53 6.48 -13.55
C VAL A 124 0.52 5.26 -12.63
N ILE A 125 -0.45 5.17 -11.70
CA ILE A 125 -0.59 4.02 -10.81
C ILE A 125 -0.81 2.74 -11.62
N LYS A 126 -1.77 2.75 -12.56
CA LYS A 126 -2.07 1.60 -13.41
C LYS A 126 -0.84 1.14 -14.20
N LYS A 127 -0.09 2.08 -14.80
CA LYS A 127 1.14 1.77 -15.55
C LYS A 127 2.20 1.11 -14.67
N ALA A 128 2.31 1.53 -13.41
CA ALA A 128 3.31 1.00 -12.49
C ALA A 128 2.91 -0.35 -11.87
N THR A 129 1.62 -0.54 -11.52
CA THR A 129 1.13 -1.66 -10.70
C THR A 129 0.29 -2.68 -11.46
N GLY A 130 -0.11 -2.38 -12.70
CA GLY A 130 -1.01 -3.21 -13.50
C GLY A 130 -2.50 -2.95 -13.26
N SER A 131 -2.87 -2.25 -12.19
CA SER A 131 -4.27 -2.04 -11.81
C SER A 131 -4.59 -0.56 -11.54
N LYS A 132 -5.80 -0.12 -11.89
CA LYS A 132 -6.28 1.21 -11.51
C LYS A 132 -6.54 1.27 -9.99
N PRO A 133 -6.25 2.42 -9.33
CA PRO A 133 -6.64 2.60 -7.94
C PRO A 133 -8.17 2.62 -7.82
N ARG A 134 -8.68 2.23 -6.65
CA ARG A 134 -10.10 2.34 -6.29
C ARG A 134 -10.36 3.41 -5.23
N LEU A 135 -9.30 3.99 -4.68
CA LEU A 135 -9.35 4.97 -3.60
C LEU A 135 -8.80 6.31 -4.07
N LEU A 136 -9.44 7.39 -3.68
CA LEU A 136 -8.99 8.77 -3.82
C LEU A 136 -8.96 9.42 -2.44
N ARG A 137 -7.87 10.04 -2.07
CA ARG A 137 -7.86 11.03 -0.99
C ARG A 137 -7.66 12.40 -1.61
N PRO A 138 -8.66 13.29 -1.57
CA PRO A 138 -8.49 14.64 -2.07
C PRO A 138 -7.49 15.38 -1.18
N PRO A 139 -6.55 16.17 -1.76
CA PRO A 139 -5.63 17.00 -0.99
C PRO A 139 -6.35 17.86 0.03
N TYR A 140 -5.72 18.03 1.21
CA TYR A 140 -6.27 18.79 2.35
C TYR A 140 -7.58 18.22 2.92
N GLY A 141 -8.02 17.02 2.51
CA GLY A 141 -9.33 16.47 2.84
C GLY A 141 -10.50 17.24 2.21
N ALA A 142 -10.22 18.18 1.31
CA ALA A 142 -11.21 19.09 0.74
C ALA A 142 -12.01 18.41 -0.38
N THR A 143 -13.32 18.30 -0.19
CA THR A 143 -14.24 17.73 -1.18
C THR A 143 -15.47 18.59 -1.36
N ASN A 144 -16.10 18.54 -2.55
CA ASN A 144 -17.37 19.17 -2.91
C ASN A 144 -18.12 18.31 -3.92
N SER A 145 -19.24 18.79 -4.45
CA SER A 145 -20.05 18.06 -5.44
C SER A 145 -19.28 17.74 -6.73
N VAL A 146 -18.41 18.64 -7.18
CA VAL A 146 -17.58 18.46 -8.39
C VAL A 146 -16.57 17.34 -8.17
N VAL A 147 -15.82 17.36 -7.04
CA VAL A 147 -14.85 16.31 -6.71
C VAL A 147 -15.54 14.96 -6.55
N ARG A 148 -16.71 14.93 -5.88
CA ARG A 148 -17.49 13.68 -5.72
C ARG A 148 -18.00 13.13 -7.06
N SER A 149 -18.48 14.02 -7.95
CA SER A 149 -18.91 13.61 -9.30
C SER A 149 -17.75 12.99 -10.08
N VAL A 150 -16.59 13.64 -10.11
CA VAL A 150 -15.41 13.09 -10.80
C VAL A 150 -14.94 11.77 -10.18
N ALA A 151 -14.89 11.68 -8.85
CA ALA A 151 -14.54 10.42 -8.17
C ALA A 151 -15.52 9.29 -8.54
N LYS A 152 -16.83 9.58 -8.60
CA LYS A 152 -17.86 8.63 -9.02
C LYS A 152 -17.65 8.18 -10.47
N ASP A 153 -17.44 9.14 -11.38
CA ASP A 153 -17.23 8.87 -12.83
C ASP A 153 -15.98 8.00 -13.06
N GLU A 154 -14.93 8.17 -12.23
CA GLU A 154 -13.66 7.43 -12.31
C GLU A 154 -13.64 6.13 -11.47
N GLY A 155 -14.75 5.77 -10.85
CA GLY A 155 -14.87 4.55 -10.04
C GLY A 155 -14.13 4.60 -8.70
N LEU A 156 -13.86 5.81 -8.16
CA LEU A 156 -13.05 6.02 -6.96
C LEU A 156 -13.91 6.31 -5.73
N THR A 157 -13.62 5.64 -4.63
CA THR A 157 -14.15 5.94 -3.29
C THR A 157 -13.26 6.98 -2.63
N GLN A 158 -13.84 8.00 -2.01
CA GLN A 158 -13.07 9.02 -1.30
C GLN A 158 -12.80 8.61 0.14
N ILE A 159 -11.53 8.72 0.55
CA ILE A 159 -11.08 8.34 1.89
C ILE A 159 -10.49 9.56 2.58
N LEU A 160 -11.10 9.97 3.66
CA LEU A 160 -10.57 10.96 4.60
C LEU A 160 -9.97 10.24 5.81
N TRP A 161 -9.96 10.88 6.98
CA TRP A 161 -9.41 10.35 8.23
C TRP A 161 -10.21 10.87 9.43
N ASN A 162 -10.08 10.21 10.55
CA ASN A 162 -10.59 10.66 11.84
C ASN A 162 -9.50 10.79 12.90
N VAL A 163 -8.24 10.40 12.56
CA VAL A 163 -7.07 10.63 13.41
C VAL A 163 -6.03 11.41 12.63
N ASP A 164 -5.75 12.65 13.07
CA ASP A 164 -4.72 13.52 12.53
C ASP A 164 -3.65 13.77 13.62
N PRO A 165 -2.43 13.24 13.46
CA PRO A 165 -1.34 13.45 14.42
C PRO A 165 -0.67 14.82 14.29
N LEU A 166 -1.02 15.63 13.29
CA LEU A 166 -0.37 16.89 12.95
C LEU A 166 1.14 16.71 12.65
N ASP A 167 1.52 15.60 12.00
CA ASP A 167 2.91 15.28 11.65
C ASP A 167 3.49 16.23 10.62
N TRP A 168 2.65 16.87 9.83
CA TRP A 168 2.98 17.94 8.91
C TRP A 168 3.42 19.23 9.61
N LYS A 169 2.97 19.43 10.86
CA LYS A 169 3.27 20.62 11.69
C LYS A 169 4.44 20.38 12.63
N ASP A 170 4.44 19.26 13.34
CA ASP A 170 5.39 18.97 14.41
C ASP A 170 6.51 18.02 13.92
N ARG A 171 7.76 18.44 14.15
CA ARG A 171 8.95 17.67 13.79
C ARG A 171 9.46 16.80 14.95
N ASN A 172 8.57 16.01 15.54
CA ASN A 172 8.88 15.16 16.69
C ASN A 172 8.26 13.78 16.55
N SER A 173 9.08 12.78 16.20
CA SER A 173 8.62 11.41 15.96
C SER A 173 7.98 10.76 17.19
N LYS A 174 8.44 11.07 18.41
CA LYS A 174 7.83 10.54 19.65
C LYS A 174 6.44 11.12 19.86
N LEU A 175 6.25 12.43 19.60
CA LEU A 175 4.97 13.11 19.74
C LEU A 175 3.97 12.63 18.69
N VAL A 176 4.38 12.45 17.43
CA VAL A 176 3.56 11.90 16.35
C VAL A 176 3.05 10.51 16.75
N ALA A 177 3.95 9.61 17.16
CA ALA A 177 3.56 8.27 17.59
C ALA A 177 2.61 8.31 18.80
N LYS A 178 2.88 9.14 19.81
CA LYS A 178 2.02 9.31 21.00
C LYS A 178 0.61 9.73 20.61
N ARG A 179 0.46 10.74 19.71
CA ARG A 179 -0.85 11.24 19.27
C ARG A 179 -1.64 10.17 18.54
N ILE A 180 -1.01 9.47 17.59
CA ILE A 180 -1.66 8.37 16.86
C ILE A 180 -2.16 7.31 17.82
N VAL A 181 -1.26 6.78 18.67
CA VAL A 181 -1.59 5.68 19.59
C VAL A 181 -2.65 6.10 20.61
N SER A 182 -2.66 7.36 21.05
CA SER A 182 -3.65 7.87 22.01
C SER A 182 -5.03 8.09 21.37
N ALA A 183 -5.07 8.60 20.13
CA ALA A 183 -6.31 8.95 19.46
C ALA A 183 -7.01 7.76 18.77
N ALA A 184 -6.24 6.72 18.39
CA ALA A 184 -6.78 5.56 17.68
C ALA A 184 -7.93 4.88 18.42
N ARG A 185 -8.99 4.54 17.68
CA ARG A 185 -10.17 3.77 18.10
C ARG A 185 -10.43 2.66 17.08
N PRO A 186 -11.15 1.60 17.42
CA PRO A 186 -11.59 0.61 16.42
C PRO A 186 -12.31 1.30 15.26
N GLY A 187 -11.90 0.97 14.04
CA GLY A 187 -12.44 1.60 12.83
C GLY A 187 -11.71 2.87 12.37
N SER A 188 -10.71 3.35 13.11
CA SER A 188 -9.99 4.57 12.73
C SER A 188 -9.22 4.43 11.42
N ILE A 189 -9.27 5.51 10.62
CA ILE A 189 -8.38 5.78 9.50
C ILE A 189 -7.41 6.88 9.97
N ILE A 190 -6.13 6.55 10.01
CA ILE A 190 -5.06 7.39 10.56
C ILE A 190 -4.33 8.08 9.43
N LEU A 191 -4.32 9.43 9.44
CA LEU A 191 -3.49 10.22 8.54
C LEU A 191 -2.03 10.21 9.00
N ALA A 192 -1.12 10.11 8.06
CA ALA A 192 0.30 10.34 8.21
C ALA A 192 0.89 10.73 6.84
N HIS A 193 2.13 11.21 6.78
CA HIS A 193 2.76 11.60 5.52
C HIS A 193 4.14 10.94 5.38
N ASP A 194 4.33 10.10 4.34
CA ASP A 194 5.63 9.48 4.09
C ASP A 194 6.68 10.49 3.56
N SER A 195 6.21 11.65 3.09
CA SER A 195 7.06 12.79 2.76
C SER A 195 7.79 13.38 3.98
N ARG A 196 7.35 13.08 5.21
CA ARG A 196 7.93 13.62 6.46
C ARG A 196 8.92 12.64 7.09
N PRO A 197 10.23 13.01 7.22
CA PRO A 197 11.22 12.15 7.89
C PRO A 197 10.78 11.72 9.29
N THR A 198 10.28 12.67 10.09
CA THR A 198 9.83 12.40 11.47
C THR A 198 8.68 11.38 11.55
N THR A 199 7.83 11.29 10.54
CA THR A 199 6.76 10.31 10.45
C THR A 199 7.33 8.92 10.13
N ARG A 200 8.29 8.84 9.20
CA ARG A 200 8.99 7.60 8.89
C ARG A 200 9.72 7.07 10.12
N ASP A 201 10.49 7.92 10.82
CA ASP A 201 11.18 7.58 12.07
C ASP A 201 10.23 7.14 13.19
N ALA A 202 8.96 7.54 13.12
CA ALA A 202 7.94 7.14 14.08
C ALA A 202 7.30 5.78 13.76
N CYS A 203 7.46 5.24 12.55
CA CYS A 203 6.68 4.13 12.00
C CYS A 203 6.67 2.91 12.94
N LYS A 204 7.83 2.36 13.28
CA LYS A 204 7.92 1.18 14.18
C LYS A 204 7.24 1.45 15.53
N ARG A 205 7.46 2.64 16.10
CA ARG A 205 6.85 3.03 17.38
C ARG A 205 5.34 3.16 17.30
N ILE A 206 4.81 3.63 16.16
CA ILE A 206 3.36 3.68 15.90
C ILE A 206 2.80 2.27 15.86
N ILE A 207 3.40 1.38 15.08
CA ILE A 207 2.95 -0.01 14.92
C ILE A 207 2.97 -0.74 16.27
N ASP A 208 4.09 -0.69 16.98
CA ASP A 208 4.25 -1.34 18.28
C ASP A 208 3.25 -0.81 19.32
N GLY A 209 3.06 0.53 19.35
CA GLY A 209 2.12 1.18 20.26
C GLY A 209 0.66 0.81 19.97
N LEU A 210 0.26 0.72 18.69
CA LEU A 210 -1.08 0.29 18.30
C LEU A 210 -1.30 -1.19 18.65
N ARG A 211 -0.34 -2.07 18.34
CA ARG A 211 -0.41 -3.49 18.71
C ARG A 211 -0.48 -3.72 20.22
N LYS A 212 0.29 -2.97 21.00
CA LYS A 212 0.22 -3.02 22.49
C LYS A 212 -1.17 -2.67 23.01
N LYS A 213 -1.95 -1.86 22.30
CA LYS A 213 -3.36 -1.58 22.61
C LYS A 213 -4.34 -2.61 22.04
N GLY A 214 -3.85 -3.68 21.43
CA GLY A 214 -4.66 -4.74 20.84
C GLY A 214 -5.26 -4.40 19.49
N PHE A 215 -4.72 -3.41 18.75
CA PHE A 215 -5.17 -3.12 17.41
C PHE A 215 -4.53 -4.02 16.36
N THR A 216 -5.33 -4.44 15.39
CA THR A 216 -4.88 -5.07 14.15
C THR A 216 -4.77 -4.01 13.08
N LEU A 217 -3.55 -3.85 12.50
CA LEU A 217 -3.31 -2.92 11.40
C LEU A 217 -3.75 -3.57 10.11
N VAL A 218 -4.58 -2.87 9.35
CA VAL A 218 -5.15 -3.35 8.08
C VAL A 218 -5.09 -2.24 7.03
N THR A 219 -5.27 -2.61 5.76
CA THR A 219 -5.47 -1.63 4.68
C THR A 219 -6.87 -1.01 4.76
N VAL A 220 -7.08 0.15 4.12
CA VAL A 220 -8.41 0.79 4.07
C VAL A 220 -9.49 -0.13 3.48
N PRO A 221 -9.25 -0.88 2.37
CA PRO A 221 -10.24 -1.83 1.87
C PRO A 221 -10.60 -2.95 2.85
N GLN A 222 -9.62 -3.47 3.60
CA GLN A 222 -9.86 -4.48 4.64
C GLN A 222 -10.66 -3.88 5.80
N LEU A 223 -10.33 -2.65 6.24
CA LEU A 223 -11.04 -1.96 7.31
C LEU A 223 -12.51 -1.75 7.00
N LEU A 224 -12.79 -1.18 5.82
CA LEU A 224 -14.15 -0.80 5.42
C LEU A 224 -14.96 -1.97 4.84
N GLY A 225 -14.28 -3.03 4.41
CA GLY A 225 -14.84 -4.12 3.62
C GLY A 225 -14.95 -3.74 2.13
N SER A 226 -14.24 -4.46 1.27
CA SER A 226 -14.12 -4.12 -0.16
C SER A 226 -15.47 -4.02 -0.89
N LYS A 227 -16.49 -4.78 -0.46
CA LYS A 227 -17.85 -4.74 -1.01
C LYS A 227 -18.64 -3.46 -0.62
N ARG A 228 -18.24 -2.76 0.44
CA ARG A 228 -18.90 -1.52 0.92
C ARG A 228 -18.35 -0.27 0.25
N LEU A 229 -17.19 -0.35 -0.42
CA LEU A 229 -16.58 0.80 -1.09
C LEU A 229 -17.42 1.20 -2.31
N LYS A 230 -18.05 2.37 -2.25
CA LYS A 230 -18.89 2.92 -3.31
C LYS A 230 -18.23 4.14 -3.94
N ALA A 231 -18.16 4.17 -5.28
CA ALA A 231 -17.59 5.29 -6.03
C ALA A 231 -18.31 6.62 -5.71
N GLY A 232 -17.54 7.69 -5.49
CA GLY A 232 -18.03 9.03 -5.15
C GLY A 232 -18.41 9.21 -3.66
N VAL A 233 -18.57 8.12 -2.90
CA VAL A 233 -18.86 8.18 -1.46
C VAL A 233 -17.61 8.53 -0.67
N VAL A 234 -17.77 9.24 0.44
CA VAL A 234 -16.71 9.69 1.34
C VAL A 234 -16.77 8.88 2.63
N TYR A 235 -15.64 8.33 3.05
CA TYR A 235 -15.46 7.63 4.33
C TYR A 235 -14.31 8.29 5.11
N SER A 236 -14.48 8.48 6.42
CA SER A 236 -13.44 8.97 7.33
C SER A 236 -13.08 7.95 8.42
N GLN A 237 -13.90 6.94 8.59
CA GLN A 237 -13.73 5.80 9.50
C GLN A 237 -14.69 4.67 9.11
N ARG A 238 -14.56 3.53 9.75
CA ARG A 238 -15.51 2.43 9.66
C ARG A 238 -16.69 2.65 10.60
#